data_73a5bb1d41f35e7766fe703722a0ce57
#
_entry.id   73a5bb1d41f35e7766fe703722a0ce57
#
_cell.length_a   1.000
_cell.length_b   1.000
_cell.length_c   1.000
_cell.angle_alpha   90.00
_cell.angle_beta   90.00
_cell.angle_gamma   90.00
#
_symmetry.space_group_name_H-M   'P 1'
#
loop_
_entity.id
_entity.type
_entity.pdbx_description
1 polymer ?
#
loop_
_entity_poly.entity_id
_entity_poly.type
_entity_poly.pdbx_seq_one_letter_code
_entity_poly.pdbx_strand_id
1 'polypeptide(L)'
;MKNFIKNQKGFTLVELVVVIAIIGILAGMAIPRFLDATASARGAKVVADMRTIQSAEVIYYAKYAKYPTDTSSNTGGDTNFTALVQGGWPVPPSGTFTISQTLAGNNAVTEGKGATRYTYTAAATTGDPGTLTLTGGDQDGKTLTQLLGGTAN
;
A
#
# COMPACT_ATOMS: atom_id res chain seq x y z
N MET A 1 -3.51 -62.71 24.60
CA MET A 1 -3.76 -61.31 24.16
C MET A 1 -3.30 -60.36 25.24
N LYS A 2 -2.22 -59.59 25.01
CA LYS A 2 -1.74 -58.59 25.98
C LYS A 2 -2.49 -57.31 25.74
N ASN A 3 -3.34 -56.91 26.67
CA ASN A 3 -3.98 -55.60 26.67
C ASN A 3 -2.93 -54.52 27.06
N PHE A 4 -2.45 -53.78 26.07
CA PHE A 4 -1.69 -52.54 26.31
C PHE A 4 -2.68 -51.42 26.69
N ILE A 5 -3.01 -51.31 27.96
CA ILE A 5 -3.66 -50.12 28.50
C ILE A 5 -2.58 -49.02 28.51
N LYS A 6 -2.50 -48.22 27.46
CA LYS A 6 -1.72 -46.98 27.47
C LYS A 6 -2.31 -46.06 28.51
N ASN A 7 -1.49 -45.70 29.52
CA ASN A 7 -1.82 -44.69 30.53
C ASN A 7 -2.03 -43.34 29.80
N GLN A 8 -3.27 -43.03 29.45
CA GLN A 8 -3.65 -41.74 28.92
C GLN A 8 -3.77 -40.76 30.07
N LYS A 9 -2.71 -40.02 30.33
CA LYS A 9 -2.77 -38.87 31.26
C LYS A 9 -3.56 -37.76 30.51
N GLY A 10 -4.78 -37.52 30.95
CA GLY A 10 -5.58 -36.39 30.45
C GLY A 10 -5.04 -35.06 30.98
N PHE A 11 -5.23 -33.98 30.23
CA PHE A 11 -4.94 -32.63 30.68
C PHE A 11 -5.83 -32.22 31.84
N THR A 12 -5.27 -31.48 32.80
CA THR A 12 -6.03 -30.91 33.89
C THR A 12 -6.72 -29.63 33.40
N LEU A 13 -7.86 -29.30 34.02
CA LEU A 13 -8.60 -28.06 33.74
C LEU A 13 -7.70 -26.83 34.01
N VAL A 14 -6.87 -26.89 35.05
CA VAL A 14 -5.95 -25.81 35.43
C VAL A 14 -4.87 -25.59 34.36
N GLU A 15 -4.28 -26.66 33.80
CA GLU A 15 -3.32 -26.53 32.68
C GLU A 15 -3.92 -25.84 31.49
N LEU A 16 -5.17 -26.17 31.13
CA LEU A 16 -5.84 -25.54 30.01
C LEU A 16 -6.12 -24.06 30.28
N VAL A 17 -6.62 -23.71 31.49
CA VAL A 17 -6.92 -22.31 31.84
C VAL A 17 -5.67 -21.44 31.88
N VAL A 18 -4.54 -21.95 32.38
CA VAL A 18 -3.28 -21.24 32.40
C VAL A 18 -2.79 -20.97 30.99
N VAL A 19 -2.89 -21.94 30.08
CA VAL A 19 -2.48 -21.77 28.67
C VAL A 19 -3.30 -20.68 27.98
N ILE A 20 -4.64 -20.71 28.11
CA ILE A 20 -5.49 -19.68 27.48
C ILE A 20 -5.26 -18.30 28.10
N ALA A 21 -4.97 -18.20 29.38
CA ALA A 21 -4.63 -16.95 30.04
C ALA A 21 -3.33 -16.35 29.50
N ILE A 22 -2.28 -17.17 29.30
CA ILE A 22 -1.00 -16.75 28.73
C ILE A 22 -1.21 -16.29 27.27
N ILE A 23 -1.94 -17.09 26.46
CA ILE A 23 -2.23 -16.73 25.07
C ILE A 23 -3.02 -15.42 25.01
N GLY A 24 -3.98 -15.20 25.90
CA GLY A 24 -4.77 -13.97 25.97
C GLY A 24 -3.90 -12.74 26.25
N ILE A 25 -2.95 -12.82 27.18
CA ILE A 25 -2.02 -11.74 27.48
C ILE A 25 -1.11 -11.44 26.28
N LEU A 26 -0.54 -12.48 25.67
CA LEU A 26 0.35 -12.33 24.51
C LEU A 26 -0.39 -11.76 23.30
N ALA A 27 -1.62 -12.24 23.04
CA ALA A 27 -2.45 -11.73 21.95
C ALA A 27 -2.81 -10.26 22.15
N GLY A 28 -3.13 -9.85 23.39
CA GLY A 28 -3.44 -8.45 23.72
C GLY A 28 -2.30 -7.48 23.40
N MET A 29 -1.05 -7.91 23.47
CA MET A 29 0.12 -7.10 23.10
C MET A 29 0.50 -7.24 21.60
N ALA A 30 0.26 -8.40 21.01
CA ALA A 30 0.67 -8.69 19.63
C ALA A 30 -0.27 -8.09 18.58
N ILE A 31 -1.58 -8.07 18.83
CA ILE A 31 -2.59 -7.62 17.87
C ILE A 31 -2.37 -6.15 17.44
N PRO A 32 -2.23 -5.16 18.35
CA PRO A 32 -2.00 -3.77 17.94
C PRO A 32 -0.75 -3.61 17.06
N ARG A 33 0.36 -4.22 17.45
CA ARG A 33 1.62 -4.18 16.68
C ARG A 33 1.50 -4.80 15.29
N PHE A 34 0.71 -5.85 15.17
CA PHE A 34 0.45 -6.47 13.87
C PHE A 34 -0.38 -5.57 12.94
N LEU A 35 -1.36 -4.85 13.49
CA LEU A 35 -2.15 -3.87 12.71
C LEU A 35 -1.28 -2.72 12.20
N ASP A 36 -0.40 -2.17 13.05
CA ASP A 36 0.53 -1.10 12.65
C ASP A 36 1.52 -1.58 11.57
N ALA A 37 2.07 -2.78 11.74
CA ALA A 37 2.96 -3.37 10.75
C ALA A 37 2.28 -3.59 9.39
N THR A 38 1.02 -4.06 9.40
CA THR A 38 0.26 -4.24 8.15
C THR A 38 -0.12 -2.91 7.49
N ALA A 39 -0.45 -1.87 8.27
CA ALA A 39 -0.71 -0.54 7.76
C ALA A 39 0.56 0.07 7.11
N SER A 40 1.72 -0.10 7.75
CA SER A 40 3.01 0.32 7.20
C SER A 40 3.37 -0.42 5.91
N ALA A 41 3.15 -1.73 5.85
CA ALA A 41 3.39 -2.51 4.63
C ALA A 41 2.49 -2.06 3.47
N ARG A 42 1.22 -1.73 3.73
CA ARG A 42 0.31 -1.15 2.73
C ARG A 42 0.78 0.22 2.27
N GLY A 43 1.28 1.07 3.17
CA GLY A 43 1.87 2.37 2.82
C GLY A 43 3.09 2.24 1.91
N ALA A 44 3.99 1.30 2.21
CA ALA A 44 5.12 1.00 1.35
C ALA A 44 4.69 0.54 -0.05
N LYS A 45 3.61 -0.26 -0.13
CA LYS A 45 3.02 -0.66 -1.42
C LYS A 45 2.50 0.55 -2.20
N VAL A 46 1.77 1.48 -1.57
CA VAL A 46 1.28 2.70 -2.24
C VAL A 46 2.44 3.48 -2.85
N VAL A 47 3.51 3.68 -2.09
CA VAL A 47 4.71 4.39 -2.58
C VAL A 47 5.36 3.66 -3.75
N ALA A 48 5.50 2.34 -3.67
CA ALA A 48 6.09 1.53 -4.73
C ALA A 48 5.25 1.56 -6.01
N ASP A 49 3.94 1.42 -5.89
CA ASP A 49 3.00 1.47 -7.01
C ASP A 49 3.09 2.83 -7.74
N MET A 50 3.07 3.93 -6.99
CA MET A 50 3.17 5.28 -7.59
C MET A 50 4.52 5.50 -8.28
N ARG A 51 5.63 5.03 -7.70
CA ARG A 51 6.95 5.09 -8.34
C ARG A 51 7.02 4.25 -9.61
N THR A 52 6.35 3.12 -9.65
CA THR A 52 6.28 2.27 -10.85
C THR A 52 5.58 3.02 -11.99
N ILE A 53 4.47 3.70 -11.71
CA ILE A 53 3.75 4.50 -12.71
C ILE A 53 4.60 5.69 -13.19
N GLN A 54 5.27 6.40 -12.26
CA GLN A 54 6.20 7.48 -12.62
C GLN A 54 7.35 6.99 -13.50
N SER A 55 7.90 5.81 -13.22
CA SER A 55 8.94 5.21 -14.07
C SER A 55 8.42 4.89 -15.47
N ALA A 56 7.19 4.40 -15.58
CA ALA A 56 6.55 4.18 -16.88
C ALA A 56 6.34 5.47 -17.66
N GLU A 57 6.05 6.60 -17.00
CA GLU A 57 5.95 7.92 -17.61
C GLU A 57 7.29 8.35 -18.24
N VAL A 58 8.39 8.17 -17.51
CA VAL A 58 9.74 8.47 -18.04
C VAL A 58 10.08 7.58 -19.25
N ILE A 59 9.74 6.30 -19.20
CA ILE A 59 9.93 5.37 -20.32
C ILE A 59 9.07 5.78 -21.52
N TYR A 60 7.83 6.21 -21.27
CA TYR A 60 6.93 6.70 -22.32
C TYR A 60 7.55 7.92 -23.03
N TYR A 61 8.04 8.90 -22.24
CA TYR A 61 8.72 10.06 -22.79
C TYR A 61 9.96 9.69 -23.61
N ALA A 62 10.79 8.78 -23.09
CA ALA A 62 11.98 8.31 -23.82
C ALA A 62 11.63 7.62 -25.15
N LYS A 63 10.49 6.93 -25.22
CA LYS A 63 10.05 6.19 -26.39
C LYS A 63 9.33 7.06 -27.44
N TYR A 64 8.54 8.01 -26.99
CA TYR A 64 7.65 8.78 -27.85
C TYR A 64 8.00 10.26 -27.96
N ALA A 65 9.04 10.74 -27.22
CA ALA A 65 9.46 12.14 -27.09
C ALA A 65 8.32 13.11 -26.69
N LYS A 66 7.33 12.59 -25.99
CA LYS A 66 6.19 13.34 -25.43
C LYS A 66 5.64 12.62 -24.21
N TYR A 67 4.96 13.34 -23.34
CA TYR A 67 4.23 12.76 -22.21
C TYR A 67 2.87 12.20 -22.66
N PRO A 68 2.26 11.28 -21.87
CA PRO A 68 0.90 10.80 -22.14
C PRO A 68 -0.09 11.96 -22.15
N THR A 69 -0.98 11.99 -23.15
CA THR A 69 -1.95 13.08 -23.34
C THR A 69 -3.34 12.78 -22.75
N ASP A 70 -3.55 11.53 -22.37
CA ASP A 70 -4.84 11.09 -21.83
C ASP A 70 -4.74 10.76 -20.34
N THR A 71 -5.82 11.03 -19.62
CA THR A 71 -5.96 10.57 -18.23
C THR A 71 -5.98 9.05 -18.19
N SER A 72 -5.08 8.45 -17.43
CA SER A 72 -4.92 7.00 -17.34
C SER A 72 -5.15 6.48 -15.93
N SER A 73 -5.81 5.34 -15.81
CA SER A 73 -6.09 4.66 -14.55
C SER A 73 -6.27 3.16 -14.79
N ASN A 74 -6.59 2.40 -13.73
CA ASN A 74 -6.95 0.98 -13.85
C ASN A 74 -8.26 0.73 -14.61
N THR A 75 -9.02 1.77 -14.94
CA THR A 75 -10.29 1.67 -15.69
C THR A 75 -10.18 2.12 -17.13
N GLY A 76 -9.01 2.58 -17.58
CA GLY A 76 -8.75 3.01 -18.96
C GLY A 76 -7.73 4.13 -19.06
N GLY A 77 -7.51 4.61 -20.28
CA GLY A 77 -6.57 5.68 -20.62
C GLY A 77 -5.68 5.34 -21.81
N ASP A 78 -4.55 6.01 -21.93
CA ASP A 78 -3.57 5.75 -22.99
C ASP A 78 -3.03 4.31 -22.89
N THR A 79 -3.39 3.47 -23.87
CA THR A 79 -3.01 2.05 -23.89
C THR A 79 -1.51 1.85 -24.03
N ASN A 80 -0.79 2.75 -24.70
CA ASN A 80 0.66 2.69 -24.81
C ASN A 80 1.34 3.01 -23.49
N PHE A 81 0.78 3.94 -22.73
CA PHE A 81 1.29 4.29 -21.41
C PHE A 81 0.99 3.20 -20.38
N THR A 82 -0.25 2.73 -20.34
CA THR A 82 -0.65 1.67 -19.39
C THR A 82 0.09 0.37 -19.65
N ALA A 83 0.44 0.05 -20.91
CA ALA A 83 1.23 -1.12 -21.26
C ALA A 83 2.70 -1.05 -20.78
N LEU A 84 3.23 0.14 -20.50
CA LEU A 84 4.59 0.31 -19.96
C LEU A 84 4.64 0.11 -18.43
N VAL A 85 3.51 0.11 -17.75
CA VAL A 85 3.45 -0.18 -16.32
C VAL A 85 3.63 -1.69 -16.11
N GLN A 86 4.78 -2.09 -15.58
CA GLN A 86 5.11 -3.50 -15.38
C GLN A 86 4.11 -4.16 -14.41
N GLY A 87 3.57 -5.29 -14.82
CA GLY A 87 2.55 -6.00 -14.06
C GLY A 87 1.13 -5.46 -14.20
N GLY A 88 0.90 -4.48 -15.08
CA GLY A 88 -0.37 -3.81 -15.29
C GLY A 88 -0.58 -2.63 -14.33
N TRP A 89 -1.64 -1.87 -14.57
CA TRP A 89 -1.95 -0.71 -13.72
C TRP A 89 -2.27 -1.15 -12.29
N PRO A 90 -1.51 -0.71 -11.28
CA PRO A 90 -1.70 -1.18 -9.91
C PRO A 90 -3.00 -0.66 -9.30
N VAL A 91 -3.46 -1.36 -8.26
CA VAL A 91 -4.60 -0.94 -7.44
C VAL A 91 -4.11 -0.75 -6.00
N PRO A 92 -4.48 0.37 -5.36
CA PRO A 92 -4.14 0.60 -3.98
C PRO A 92 -4.62 -0.53 -3.06
N PRO A 93 -3.89 -0.85 -2.00
CA PRO A 93 -4.33 -1.84 -1.04
C PRO A 93 -5.58 -1.37 -0.30
N SER A 94 -6.51 -2.29 -0.04
CA SER A 94 -7.67 -2.03 0.79
C SER A 94 -7.29 -1.86 2.26
N GLY A 95 -8.02 -1.02 2.99
CA GLY A 95 -7.83 -0.76 4.42
C GLY A 95 -6.95 0.44 4.70
N THR A 96 -6.59 0.61 5.98
CA THR A 96 -5.70 1.69 6.40
C THR A 96 -4.26 1.43 5.96
N PHE A 97 -3.56 2.50 5.59
CA PHE A 97 -2.14 2.48 5.30
C PHE A 97 -1.43 3.63 6.02
N THR A 98 -0.17 3.42 6.34
CA THR A 98 0.68 4.43 6.97
C THR A 98 1.96 4.57 6.17
N ILE A 99 2.23 5.78 5.69
CA ILE A 99 3.48 6.11 5.01
C ILE A 99 4.33 6.91 5.99
N SER A 100 5.43 6.33 6.42
CA SER A 100 6.42 6.99 7.28
C SER A 100 7.71 7.13 6.48
N GLN A 101 7.97 8.31 5.96
CA GLN A 101 9.21 8.63 5.24
C GLN A 101 9.70 10.02 5.61
N THR A 102 11.01 10.15 5.62
CA THR A 102 11.69 11.42 5.84
C THR A 102 12.08 12.01 4.49
N LEU A 103 11.41 13.06 4.06
CA LEU A 103 11.85 13.90 2.94
C LEU A 103 12.40 15.22 3.48
N ALA A 104 13.60 15.56 3.08
CA ALA A 104 14.24 16.85 3.40
C ALA A 104 14.25 17.23 4.90
N GLY A 105 14.42 16.25 5.80
CA GLY A 105 14.50 16.48 7.24
C GLY A 105 13.15 16.55 7.96
N ASN A 106 12.04 16.44 7.27
CA ASN A 106 10.70 16.34 7.87
C ASN A 106 10.28 14.88 8.01
N ASN A 107 10.08 14.43 9.24
CA ASN A 107 9.44 13.16 9.54
C ASN A 107 7.93 13.33 9.38
N ALA A 108 7.42 13.06 8.19
CA ALA A 108 5.98 13.03 7.97
C ALA A 108 5.45 11.61 8.09
N VAL A 109 4.40 11.46 8.88
CA VAL A 109 3.59 10.24 8.92
C VAL A 109 2.27 10.58 8.24
N THR A 110 2.00 9.95 7.11
CA THR A 110 0.74 10.10 6.39
C THR A 110 -0.09 8.83 6.58
N GLU A 111 -1.23 8.99 7.20
CA GLU A 111 -2.22 7.93 7.33
C GLU A 111 -3.33 8.12 6.31
N GLY A 112 -3.82 7.03 5.74
CA GLY A 112 -4.92 7.07 4.79
C GLY A 112 -5.69 5.76 4.74
N LYS A 113 -6.92 5.84 4.27
CA LYS A 113 -7.78 4.68 4.01
C LYS A 113 -8.75 4.98 2.87
N GLY A 114 -9.30 3.93 2.28
CA GLY A 114 -10.37 4.06 1.27
C GLY A 114 -9.88 4.47 -0.12
N ALA A 115 -8.58 4.49 -0.37
CA ALA A 115 -8.04 4.69 -1.72
C ALA A 115 -8.54 3.60 -2.67
N THR A 116 -9.02 4.00 -3.85
CA THR A 116 -9.63 3.08 -4.82
C THR A 116 -8.81 2.90 -6.08
N ARG A 117 -8.02 3.91 -6.46
CA ARG A 117 -7.20 3.88 -7.68
C ARG A 117 -6.04 4.86 -7.62
N TYR A 118 -5.09 4.66 -8.54
CA TYR A 118 -4.11 5.68 -8.93
C TYR A 118 -4.57 6.29 -10.24
N THR A 119 -4.55 7.61 -10.32
CA THR A 119 -4.96 8.34 -11.52
C THR A 119 -3.80 9.20 -12.01
N TYR A 120 -3.39 8.98 -13.26
CA TYR A 120 -2.52 9.88 -13.98
C TYR A 120 -3.38 10.86 -14.75
N THR A 121 -3.20 12.14 -14.53
CA THR A 121 -3.86 13.21 -15.27
C THR A 121 -2.84 13.89 -16.15
N ALA A 122 -3.09 13.91 -17.45
CA ALA A 122 -2.24 14.59 -18.41
C ALA A 122 -2.13 16.09 -18.08
N ALA A 123 -0.96 16.67 -18.35
CA ALA A 123 -0.78 18.11 -18.20
C ALA A 123 -1.67 18.89 -19.19
N ALA A 124 -2.09 20.08 -18.79
CA ALA A 124 -2.87 20.97 -19.65
C ALA A 124 -2.03 21.49 -20.83
N THR A 125 -0.72 21.61 -20.65
CA THR A 125 0.23 22.07 -21.67
C THR A 125 0.92 20.87 -22.30
N THR A 126 0.90 20.80 -23.62
CA THR A 126 1.62 19.76 -24.36
C THR A 126 3.13 19.89 -24.12
N GLY A 127 3.75 18.82 -23.67
CA GLY A 127 5.20 18.78 -23.38
C GLY A 127 5.56 18.79 -21.89
N ASP A 128 4.60 19.07 -21.02
CA ASP A 128 4.80 18.96 -19.57
C ASP A 128 4.43 17.56 -19.04
N PRO A 129 5.09 17.11 -17.94
CA PRO A 129 4.70 15.87 -17.29
C PRO A 129 3.31 15.97 -16.69
N GLY A 130 2.58 14.89 -16.69
CA GLY A 130 1.28 14.81 -16.03
C GLY A 130 1.40 14.69 -14.52
N THR A 131 0.27 14.65 -13.86
CA THR A 131 0.18 14.54 -12.41
C THR A 131 -0.37 13.17 -12.01
N LEU A 132 0.39 12.43 -11.21
CA LEU A 132 -0.05 11.16 -10.62
C LEU A 132 -0.61 11.39 -9.23
N THR A 133 -1.85 11.05 -9.02
CA THR A 133 -2.54 11.20 -7.73
C THR A 133 -3.13 9.89 -7.24
N LEU A 134 -3.32 9.82 -5.91
CA LEU A 134 -4.16 8.80 -5.29
C LEU A 134 -5.62 9.27 -5.37
N THR A 135 -6.53 8.39 -5.75
CA THR A 135 -7.95 8.73 -5.89
C THR A 135 -8.80 7.94 -4.91
N GLY A 136 -9.71 8.63 -4.27
CA GLY A 136 -10.62 8.09 -3.25
C GLY A 136 -10.04 8.07 -1.84
N GLY A 137 -10.94 8.07 -0.85
CA GLY A 137 -10.59 8.04 0.56
C GLY A 137 -10.03 9.34 1.11
N ASP A 138 -9.33 9.22 2.24
CA ASP A 138 -8.84 10.36 3.03
C ASP A 138 -7.70 11.13 2.34
N GLN A 139 -7.02 10.50 1.38
CA GLN A 139 -5.87 11.05 0.65
C GLN A 139 -6.19 11.32 -0.82
N ASP A 140 -7.46 11.58 -1.11
CA ASP A 140 -7.92 11.88 -2.48
C ASP A 140 -7.20 13.10 -3.07
N GLY A 141 -6.76 12.98 -4.32
CA GLY A 141 -6.02 14.03 -5.02
C GLY A 141 -4.57 14.24 -4.59
N LYS A 142 -4.05 13.47 -3.64
CA LYS A 142 -2.66 13.61 -3.18
C LYS A 142 -1.67 13.00 -4.15
N THR A 143 -0.62 13.76 -4.47
CA THR A 143 0.56 13.27 -5.21
C THR A 143 1.49 12.48 -4.31
N LEU A 144 2.43 11.74 -4.91
CA LEU A 144 3.46 11.02 -4.14
C LEU A 144 4.26 11.98 -3.26
N THR A 145 4.65 13.15 -3.76
CA THR A 145 5.39 14.16 -2.99
C THR A 145 4.61 14.60 -1.75
N GLN A 146 3.30 14.85 -1.89
CA GLN A 146 2.43 15.23 -0.76
C GLN A 146 2.25 14.09 0.24
N LEU A 147 2.11 12.84 -0.23
CA LEU A 147 2.03 11.66 0.63
C LEU A 147 3.32 11.43 1.43
N LEU A 148 4.46 11.85 0.89
CA LEU A 148 5.76 11.80 1.55
C LEU A 148 6.06 13.04 2.42
N GLY A 149 5.07 13.91 2.66
CA GLY A 149 5.20 15.10 3.51
C GLY A 149 5.78 16.33 2.81
N GLY A 150 5.88 16.32 1.48
CA GLY A 150 6.25 17.48 0.69
C GLY A 150 5.08 18.45 0.46
N THR A 151 5.39 19.69 0.10
CA THR A 151 4.38 20.66 -0.35
C THR A 151 3.97 20.40 -1.80
N ALA A 152 2.73 20.75 -2.14
CA ALA A 152 2.32 20.83 -3.53
C ALA A 152 3.13 21.96 -4.21
N ASN A 153 3.74 21.64 -5.33
CA ASN A 153 4.31 22.64 -6.24
C ASN A 153 3.23 23.14 -7.16
#